data_275a73d0fc99c31418cefc9982dbadff
#
_entry.id   275a73d0fc99c31418cefc9982dbadff
#
_cell.length_a   1.000
_cell.length_b   1.000
_cell.length_c   1.000
_cell.angle_alpha   90.00
_cell.angle_beta   90.00
_cell.angle_gamma   90.00
#
_symmetry.space_group_name_H-M   'P 1'
#
loop_
_entity.id
_entity.type
_entity.pdbx_description
1 polymer ?
#
loop_
_entity_poly.entity_id
_entity_poly.type
_entity_poly.pdbx_seq_one_letter_code
_entity_poly.pdbx_strand_id
1 'polypeptide(L)'
;METKRNFFDLLALADVERVHSAVIGWLLSDECEALTKEERSVVLNSLFGLPKERGIYTKAEMRLEWENIDILWITESASYGKECWVLENKVKSSQHSNQLQKYQGIVKKQFDGVGQHYTYLTVIGEPAKKIQEGSEYHNYTYGCLVKELEAYFFDAQSARNADWIIANEYFKAIQQMTKVTETFLSAPANFRRVFEDGNKGMETKFKGYEGQTLNDDEMYIASRGLETLMQKYYLFDVIKEVVEELNDPRIKSWHVDESRGNADMGFHFENYFGRKNDDHGDHFDIAFQAGTFKFAVSYMYWKPETSQESVKRSFREGWEDIFSALKKEYKCTQINRGKSRSRIAVCYPICIEKEEGKVTKKWHELPRQKFVSILKSEVMKALEMRSKAIRMYEEKMKTKGE
;
A
#
# COMPACT_ATOMS: atom_id res chain seq x y z
N MET A 1 31.87 -11.96 -3.31
CA MET A 1 32.31 -10.61 -2.91
C MET A 1 31.36 -10.14 -1.82
N GLU A 2 31.84 -9.96 -0.58
CA GLU A 2 31.04 -9.30 0.44
C GLU A 2 30.69 -7.91 -0.08
N THR A 3 29.42 -7.62 -0.30
CA THR A 3 28.94 -6.28 -0.65
C THR A 3 29.21 -5.37 0.55
N LYS A 4 30.15 -4.43 0.39
CA LYS A 4 30.49 -3.45 1.42
C LYS A 4 29.21 -2.69 1.79
N ARG A 5 28.81 -2.75 3.07
CA ARG A 5 27.63 -2.03 3.56
C ARG A 5 27.80 -0.53 3.35
N ASN A 6 26.77 0.15 2.89
CA ASN A 6 26.76 1.62 2.83
C ASN A 6 26.60 2.22 4.24
N PHE A 7 26.82 3.53 4.35
CA PHE A 7 26.79 4.22 5.62
C PHE A 7 25.42 4.11 6.34
N PHE A 8 24.31 4.24 5.62
CA PHE A 8 22.96 4.15 6.19
C PHE A 8 22.63 2.74 6.68
N ASP A 9 23.12 1.71 6.00
CA ASP A 9 23.01 0.32 6.45
C ASP A 9 23.79 0.06 7.74
N LEU A 10 25.00 0.64 7.86
CA LEU A 10 25.80 0.50 9.06
C LEU A 10 25.13 1.13 10.29
N LEU A 11 24.42 2.23 10.08
CA LEU A 11 23.68 2.93 11.14
C LEU A 11 22.30 2.34 11.42
N ALA A 12 21.87 1.31 10.68
CA ALA A 12 20.51 0.76 10.70
C ALA A 12 19.41 1.82 10.42
N LEU A 13 19.68 2.75 9.50
CA LEU A 13 18.79 3.86 9.14
C LEU A 13 18.21 3.72 7.72
N ALA A 14 18.66 2.72 6.96
CA ALA A 14 18.29 2.55 5.55
C ALA A 14 16.80 2.17 5.30
N ASP A 15 16.00 1.99 6.34
CA ASP A 15 14.59 1.61 6.28
C ASP A 15 13.68 2.52 7.15
N VAL A 16 14.24 3.61 7.68
CA VAL A 16 13.53 4.55 8.57
C VAL A 16 12.91 5.68 7.75
N GLU A 17 11.59 5.73 7.62
CA GLU A 17 10.85 6.73 6.80
C GLU A 17 11.29 8.16 7.05
N ARG A 18 11.44 8.55 8.32
CA ARG A 18 11.87 9.90 8.68
C ARG A 18 13.27 10.25 8.18
N VAL A 19 14.18 9.27 8.13
CA VAL A 19 15.53 9.48 7.59
C VAL A 19 15.49 9.70 6.09
N HIS A 20 14.67 8.92 5.38
CA HIS A 20 14.45 9.13 3.95
C HIS A 20 13.86 10.50 3.67
N SER A 21 12.84 10.92 4.42
CA SER A 21 12.25 12.25 4.30
C SER A 21 13.29 13.36 4.55
N ALA A 22 14.09 13.22 5.61
CA ALA A 22 15.12 14.20 5.94
C ALA A 22 16.18 14.32 4.84
N VAL A 23 16.68 13.19 4.30
CA VAL A 23 17.74 13.23 3.27
C VAL A 23 17.18 13.70 1.93
N ILE A 24 16.00 13.28 1.51
CA ILE A 24 15.37 13.77 0.27
C ILE A 24 15.09 15.27 0.39
N GLY A 25 14.54 15.70 1.53
CA GLY A 25 14.28 17.10 1.81
C GLY A 25 15.53 17.96 1.70
N TRP A 26 16.60 17.56 2.39
CA TRP A 26 17.90 18.22 2.36
C TRP A 26 18.52 18.23 0.96
N LEU A 27 18.56 17.08 0.27
CA LEU A 27 19.15 16.95 -1.07
C LEU A 27 18.54 17.93 -2.09
N LEU A 28 17.23 18.21 -1.96
CA LEU A 28 16.49 19.09 -2.86
C LEU A 28 16.29 20.52 -2.29
N SER A 29 17.03 20.91 -1.27
CA SER A 29 17.00 22.24 -0.66
C SER A 29 18.29 23.05 -0.93
N ASP A 30 18.28 24.33 -0.58
CA ASP A 30 19.46 25.20 -0.66
C ASP A 30 20.53 24.88 0.39
N GLU A 31 20.23 24.00 1.35
CA GLU A 31 21.14 23.55 2.40
C GLU A 31 22.14 22.49 1.91
N CYS A 32 21.95 21.95 0.70
CA CYS A 32 22.76 20.88 0.13
C CYS A 32 23.42 21.31 -1.19
N GLU A 33 24.73 21.10 -1.25
CA GLU A 33 25.54 21.38 -2.44
C GLU A 33 25.90 20.12 -3.27
N ALA A 34 25.25 18.98 -2.99
CA ALA A 34 25.47 17.73 -3.74
C ALA A 34 25.02 17.85 -5.20
N LEU A 35 23.96 18.62 -5.44
CA LEU A 35 23.39 18.92 -6.75
C LEU A 35 23.47 20.42 -7.04
N THR A 36 23.73 20.79 -8.29
CA THR A 36 23.57 22.19 -8.74
C THR A 36 22.10 22.59 -8.68
N LYS A 37 21.80 23.89 -8.79
CA LYS A 37 20.42 24.38 -8.84
C LYS A 37 19.62 23.82 -10.03
N GLU A 38 20.28 23.66 -11.17
CA GLU A 38 19.74 23.08 -12.38
C GLU A 38 19.38 21.60 -12.16
N GLU A 39 20.34 20.80 -11.67
CA GLU A 39 20.16 19.37 -11.38
C GLU A 39 19.05 19.15 -10.34
N ARG A 40 19.04 19.92 -9.26
CA ARG A 40 18.01 19.89 -8.22
C ARG A 40 16.63 20.22 -8.77
N SER A 41 16.52 21.22 -9.65
CA SER A 41 15.26 21.61 -10.29
C SER A 41 14.71 20.50 -11.19
N VAL A 42 15.59 19.81 -11.93
CA VAL A 42 15.22 18.65 -12.75
C VAL A 42 14.66 17.52 -11.88
N VAL A 43 15.36 17.18 -10.78
CA VAL A 43 14.92 16.10 -9.88
C VAL A 43 13.59 16.47 -9.21
N LEU A 44 13.45 17.71 -8.72
CA LEU A 44 12.21 18.17 -8.08
C LEU A 44 11.02 18.15 -9.06
N ASN A 45 11.18 18.66 -10.28
CA ASN A 45 10.15 18.59 -11.31
C ASN A 45 9.74 17.15 -11.63
N SER A 46 10.72 16.26 -11.81
CA SER A 46 10.48 14.82 -12.06
C SER A 46 9.70 14.16 -10.90
N LEU A 47 10.11 14.42 -9.67
CA LEU A 47 9.48 13.89 -8.46
C LEU A 47 8.00 14.28 -8.35
N PHE A 48 7.62 15.44 -8.91
CA PHE A 48 6.25 15.95 -8.92
C PHE A 48 5.51 15.75 -10.25
N GLY A 49 6.06 14.95 -11.17
CA GLY A 49 5.42 14.64 -12.45
C GLY A 49 5.31 15.82 -13.40
N LEU A 50 6.20 16.80 -13.27
CA LEU A 50 6.26 17.98 -14.11
C LEU A 50 7.36 17.84 -15.19
N PRO A 51 7.29 18.59 -16.29
CA PRO A 51 8.34 18.63 -17.29
C PRO A 51 9.69 19.00 -16.67
N LYS A 52 10.74 18.24 -16.98
CA LYS A 52 12.09 18.44 -16.40
C LYS A 52 12.64 19.84 -16.71
N GLU A 53 12.31 20.35 -17.87
CA GLU A 53 12.76 21.66 -18.39
C GLU A 53 11.89 22.83 -17.90
N ARG A 54 10.99 22.60 -16.94
CA ARG A 54 10.03 23.60 -16.49
C ARG A 54 10.68 24.90 -16.01
N GLY A 55 11.84 24.83 -15.38
CA GLY A 55 12.56 26.01 -14.94
C GLY A 55 13.56 25.71 -13.83
N ILE A 56 14.39 26.72 -13.53
CA ILE A 56 15.39 26.65 -12.45
C ILE A 56 14.85 27.37 -11.23
N TYR A 57 14.86 26.70 -10.09
CA TYR A 57 14.52 27.30 -8.81
C TYR A 57 15.73 27.99 -8.21
N THR A 58 15.63 29.30 -8.06
CA THR A 58 16.69 30.15 -7.51
C THR A 58 16.79 30.04 -6.00
N LYS A 59 15.67 29.63 -5.36
CA LYS A 59 15.55 29.36 -3.94
C LYS A 59 14.76 28.07 -3.70
N ALA A 60 15.16 27.26 -2.74
CA ALA A 60 14.46 26.05 -2.29
C ALA A 60 14.63 25.87 -0.76
N GLU A 61 13.73 26.49 0.01
CA GLU A 61 13.63 26.34 1.46
C GLU A 61 12.90 25.04 1.79
N MET A 62 13.44 24.23 2.70
CA MET A 62 12.84 22.98 3.16
C MET A 62 12.27 23.11 4.57
N ARG A 63 11.14 22.41 4.83
CA ARG A 63 10.58 22.19 6.17
C ARG A 63 10.23 20.71 6.32
N LEU A 64 10.72 20.08 7.37
CA LEU A 64 10.42 18.70 7.74
C LEU A 64 9.35 18.67 8.83
N GLU A 65 8.46 17.65 8.77
CA GLU A 65 7.42 17.41 9.78
C GLU A 65 6.52 18.65 10.07
N TRP A 66 6.48 19.60 9.13
CA TRP A 66 5.67 20.80 9.28
C TRP A 66 4.18 20.45 9.19
N GLU A 67 3.41 20.70 10.25
CA GLU A 67 1.98 20.30 10.36
C GLU A 67 1.77 18.79 10.11
N ASN A 68 2.76 17.97 10.44
CA ASN A 68 2.86 16.54 10.18
C ASN A 68 2.97 16.16 8.70
N ILE A 69 3.33 17.09 7.83
CA ILE A 69 3.73 16.84 6.44
C ILE A 69 5.20 16.41 6.45
N ASP A 70 5.51 15.28 5.84
CA ASP A 70 6.87 14.74 5.86
C ASP A 70 7.89 15.72 5.30
N ILE A 71 7.63 16.28 4.11
CA ILE A 71 8.49 17.29 3.50
C ILE A 71 7.64 18.38 2.82
N LEU A 72 7.98 19.61 3.09
CA LEU A 72 7.48 20.78 2.40
C LEU A 72 8.66 21.59 1.87
N TRP A 73 8.72 21.83 0.55
CA TRP A 73 9.62 22.84 -0.02
C TRP A 73 8.84 24.08 -0.44
N ILE A 74 9.49 25.23 -0.26
CA ILE A 74 9.02 26.51 -0.76
C ILE A 74 10.09 26.98 -1.74
N THR A 75 9.74 27.06 -3.02
CA THR A 75 10.67 27.45 -4.09
C THR A 75 10.32 28.80 -4.67
N GLU A 76 11.30 29.44 -5.28
CA GLU A 76 11.14 30.66 -6.07
C GLU A 76 11.81 30.47 -7.43
N SER A 77 11.13 30.85 -8.50
CA SER A 77 11.66 30.86 -9.85
C SER A 77 11.26 32.11 -10.62
N ALA A 78 12.02 32.47 -11.64
CA ALA A 78 11.72 33.62 -12.48
C ALA A 78 10.42 33.43 -13.30
N SER A 79 10.11 32.22 -13.70
CA SER A 79 8.99 31.88 -14.59
C SER A 79 7.67 31.67 -13.85
N TYR A 80 7.71 31.14 -12.61
CA TYR A 80 6.51 30.69 -11.89
C TYR A 80 6.35 31.40 -10.53
N GLY A 81 7.31 32.26 -10.15
CA GLY A 81 7.30 32.92 -8.85
C GLY A 81 7.49 31.94 -7.69
N LYS A 82 6.70 32.13 -6.64
CA LYS A 82 6.73 31.29 -5.45
C LYS A 82 5.83 30.07 -5.60
N GLU A 83 6.33 28.88 -5.24
CA GLU A 83 5.59 27.63 -5.31
C GLU A 83 5.82 26.78 -4.05
N CYS A 84 4.88 25.89 -3.76
CA CYS A 84 4.83 25.04 -2.59
C CYS A 84 4.75 23.57 -3.04
N TRP A 85 5.63 22.70 -2.50
CA TRP A 85 5.80 21.32 -2.91
C TRP A 85 5.67 20.41 -1.69
N VAL A 86 4.69 19.55 -1.70
CA VAL A 86 4.35 18.67 -0.59
C VAL A 86 4.65 17.23 -0.97
N LEU A 87 5.50 16.56 -0.19
CA LEU A 87 5.77 15.14 -0.36
C LEU A 87 5.38 14.39 0.90
N GLU A 88 4.57 13.38 0.73
CA GLU A 88 4.32 12.32 1.70
C GLU A 88 5.10 11.08 1.31
N ASN A 89 5.90 10.59 2.25
CA ASN A 89 6.83 9.48 2.04
C ASN A 89 6.36 8.23 2.79
N LYS A 90 6.35 7.09 2.12
CA LYS A 90 6.00 5.78 2.71
C LYS A 90 7.00 4.72 2.30
N VAL A 91 7.74 4.21 3.28
CA VAL A 91 8.64 3.07 3.08
C VAL A 91 7.99 1.77 3.52
N LYS A 92 7.55 1.67 4.78
CA LYS A 92 6.95 0.47 5.36
C LYS A 92 5.45 0.60 5.60
N SER A 93 4.99 1.80 5.85
CA SER A 93 3.60 2.10 6.17
C SER A 93 2.77 2.37 4.91
N SER A 94 1.46 2.42 5.06
CA SER A 94 0.50 2.86 4.03
C SER A 94 -0.14 4.17 4.44
N GLN A 95 -0.86 4.80 3.51
CA GLN A 95 -1.63 6.00 3.80
C GLN A 95 -2.68 5.74 4.87
N HIS A 96 -2.70 6.58 5.92
CA HIS A 96 -3.70 6.52 6.99
C HIS A 96 -4.87 7.46 6.71
N SER A 97 -6.11 6.93 6.76
CA SER A 97 -7.34 7.72 6.71
C SER A 97 -7.33 8.84 5.65
N ASN A 98 -7.73 10.05 6.03
CA ASN A 98 -7.80 11.26 5.19
C ASN A 98 -6.54 12.14 5.30
N GLN A 99 -5.36 11.54 5.59
CA GLN A 99 -4.10 12.25 5.84
C GLN A 99 -3.76 13.23 4.70
N LEU A 100 -3.73 12.75 3.46
CA LEU A 100 -3.38 13.56 2.29
C LEU A 100 -4.36 14.72 2.06
N GLN A 101 -5.66 14.48 2.24
CA GLN A 101 -6.69 15.52 2.14
C GLN A 101 -6.53 16.60 3.22
N LYS A 102 -6.20 16.19 4.45
CA LYS A 102 -5.91 17.11 5.54
C LYS A 102 -4.73 18.03 5.19
N TYR A 103 -3.66 17.48 4.64
CA TYR A 103 -2.48 18.24 4.24
C TYR A 103 -2.79 19.27 3.16
N GLN A 104 -3.55 18.88 2.13
CA GLN A 104 -3.99 19.85 1.11
C GLN A 104 -4.80 21.00 1.71
N GLY A 105 -5.70 20.71 2.66
CA GLY A 105 -6.46 21.73 3.36
C GLY A 105 -5.58 22.71 4.17
N ILE A 106 -4.53 22.19 4.84
CA ILE A 106 -3.57 23.00 5.59
C ILE A 106 -2.76 23.90 4.63
N VAL A 107 -2.18 23.29 3.58
CA VAL A 107 -1.33 24.01 2.62
C VAL A 107 -2.14 25.07 1.87
N LYS A 108 -3.34 24.76 1.39
CA LYS A 108 -4.24 25.69 0.73
C LYS A 108 -4.56 26.92 1.59
N LYS A 109 -4.74 26.70 2.91
CA LYS A 109 -5.02 27.79 3.85
C LYS A 109 -3.79 28.65 4.13
N GLN A 110 -2.60 28.05 4.23
CA GLN A 110 -1.36 28.74 4.62
C GLN A 110 -0.66 29.41 3.43
N PHE A 111 -0.84 28.88 2.22
CA PHE A 111 -0.19 29.30 0.99
C PHE A 111 -1.23 29.64 -0.08
N ASP A 112 -2.24 30.43 0.29
CA ASP A 112 -3.27 30.89 -0.63
C ASP A 112 -2.65 31.72 -1.78
N GLY A 113 -3.10 31.48 -3.01
CA GLY A 113 -2.56 32.14 -4.20
C GLY A 113 -1.17 31.70 -4.66
N VAL A 114 -0.55 30.73 -3.98
CA VAL A 114 0.75 30.13 -4.36
C VAL A 114 0.51 28.84 -5.14
N GLY A 115 1.31 28.56 -6.18
CA GLY A 115 1.30 27.29 -6.89
C GLY A 115 1.58 26.12 -5.94
N GLN A 116 0.78 25.06 -6.00
CA GLN A 116 0.87 23.94 -5.06
C GLN A 116 1.00 22.62 -5.82
N HIS A 117 1.98 21.80 -5.43
CA HIS A 117 2.26 20.51 -6.01
C HIS A 117 2.31 19.45 -4.92
N TYR A 118 1.81 18.24 -5.21
CA TYR A 118 1.66 17.17 -4.23
C TYR A 118 2.18 15.85 -4.78
N THR A 119 3.03 15.15 -4.04
CA THR A 119 3.55 13.82 -4.41
C THR A 119 3.41 12.84 -3.26
N TYR A 120 3.02 11.62 -3.62
CA TYR A 120 3.00 10.46 -2.74
C TYR A 120 4.10 9.50 -3.20
N LEU A 121 5.17 9.41 -2.42
CA LEU A 121 6.36 8.59 -2.69
C LEU A 121 6.26 7.27 -1.93
N THR A 122 6.34 6.15 -2.65
CA THR A 122 6.26 4.81 -2.04
C THR A 122 7.30 3.86 -2.62
N VAL A 123 7.66 2.83 -1.86
CA VAL A 123 8.54 1.76 -2.36
C VAL A 123 7.79 0.87 -3.36
N ILE A 124 6.55 0.53 -3.07
CA ILE A 124 5.78 -0.48 -3.80
C ILE A 124 4.90 0.08 -4.93
N GLY A 125 4.85 1.40 -5.12
CA GLY A 125 3.98 2.04 -6.11
C GLY A 125 2.49 2.02 -5.73
N GLU A 126 2.16 1.84 -4.45
CA GLU A 126 0.80 1.97 -3.94
C GLU A 126 0.27 3.39 -4.26
N PRO A 127 -0.88 3.52 -4.95
CA PRO A 127 -1.40 4.83 -5.29
C PRO A 127 -1.96 5.53 -4.05
N ALA A 128 -1.87 6.85 -4.04
CA ALA A 128 -2.61 7.66 -3.08
C ALA A 128 -4.10 7.32 -3.14
N LYS A 129 -4.70 7.01 -1.98
CA LYS A 129 -6.15 6.74 -1.91
C LYS A 129 -6.89 7.99 -2.38
N LYS A 130 -7.91 7.80 -3.24
CA LYS A 130 -8.65 8.89 -3.88
C LYS A 130 -9.08 9.93 -2.84
N ILE A 131 -8.63 11.14 -3.06
CA ILE A 131 -9.05 12.36 -2.42
C ILE A 131 -10.15 12.96 -3.32
N GLN A 132 -10.96 13.89 -2.84
CA GLN A 132 -12.06 14.50 -3.61
C GLN A 132 -11.61 14.96 -5.02
N GLU A 133 -12.55 14.96 -5.98
CA GLU A 133 -12.28 15.42 -7.35
C GLU A 133 -11.52 16.78 -7.37
N GLY A 134 -10.43 16.83 -8.14
CA GLY A 134 -9.59 18.02 -8.30
C GLY A 134 -8.37 18.10 -7.38
N SER A 135 -8.10 17.09 -6.56
CA SER A 135 -6.92 17.05 -5.69
C SER A 135 -6.13 15.77 -5.91
N GLU A 136 -5.28 15.76 -6.93
CA GLU A 136 -4.47 14.59 -7.24
C GLU A 136 -3.06 14.72 -6.68
N TYR A 137 -2.64 13.70 -5.92
CA TYR A 137 -1.23 13.48 -5.62
C TYR A 137 -0.60 12.77 -6.83
N HIS A 138 0.56 13.25 -7.25
CA HIS A 138 1.39 12.52 -8.18
C HIS A 138 1.96 11.29 -7.45
N ASN A 139 1.71 10.09 -8.00
CA ASN A 139 2.25 8.86 -7.43
C ASN A 139 3.65 8.63 -7.98
N TYR A 140 4.64 8.54 -7.10
CA TYR A 140 6.02 8.34 -7.47
C TYR A 140 6.62 7.16 -6.69
N THR A 141 7.65 6.50 -7.24
CA THR A 141 8.27 5.35 -6.59
C THR A 141 9.74 5.60 -6.29
N TYR A 142 10.26 4.90 -5.28
CA TYR A 142 11.71 4.88 -5.04
C TYR A 142 12.50 4.35 -6.25
N GLY A 143 11.95 3.41 -7.03
CA GLY A 143 12.57 2.96 -8.28
C GLY A 143 12.70 4.08 -9.31
N CYS A 144 11.70 4.96 -9.43
CA CYS A 144 11.77 6.14 -10.29
C CYS A 144 12.80 7.16 -9.75
N LEU A 145 12.81 7.37 -8.42
CA LEU A 145 13.79 8.27 -7.78
C LEU A 145 15.23 7.78 -8.00
N VAL A 146 15.49 6.49 -7.83
CA VAL A 146 16.81 5.88 -8.10
C VAL A 146 17.24 6.13 -9.52
N LYS A 147 16.38 5.88 -10.51
CA LYS A 147 16.69 6.13 -11.93
C LYS A 147 16.99 7.60 -12.22
N GLU A 148 16.27 8.51 -11.56
CA GLU A 148 16.52 9.94 -11.71
C GLU A 148 17.86 10.36 -11.12
N LEU A 149 18.19 9.87 -9.92
CA LEU A 149 19.41 10.20 -9.20
C LEU A 149 20.66 9.50 -9.78
N GLU A 150 20.49 8.41 -10.51
CA GLU A 150 21.62 7.66 -11.11
C GLU A 150 22.48 8.54 -12.01
N ALA A 151 21.89 9.50 -12.72
CA ALA A 151 22.63 10.43 -13.58
C ALA A 151 23.66 11.29 -12.80
N TYR A 152 23.47 11.46 -11.47
CA TYR A 152 24.28 12.34 -10.63
C TYR A 152 25.20 11.59 -9.67
N PHE A 153 24.89 10.34 -9.33
CA PHE A 153 25.57 9.57 -8.28
C PHE A 153 26.18 8.25 -8.73
N PHE A 154 26.13 7.93 -10.02
CA PHE A 154 26.61 6.65 -10.54
C PHE A 154 28.15 6.50 -10.46
N ASP A 155 28.92 7.58 -10.67
CA ASP A 155 30.37 7.52 -10.75
C ASP A 155 31.04 8.11 -9.48
N ALA A 156 31.66 7.22 -8.68
CA ALA A 156 32.41 7.62 -7.48
C ALA A 156 33.60 8.54 -7.76
N GLN A 157 34.10 8.61 -9.00
CA GLN A 157 35.18 9.54 -9.40
C GLN A 157 34.66 10.98 -9.53
N SER A 158 33.35 11.17 -9.56
CA SER A 158 32.69 12.46 -9.66
C SER A 158 32.41 13.12 -8.30
N ALA A 159 33.04 12.67 -7.21
CA ALA A 159 32.88 13.27 -5.88
C ALA A 159 33.21 14.76 -5.91
N ARG A 160 32.20 15.62 -5.70
CA ARG A 160 32.31 17.08 -5.82
C ARG A 160 32.63 17.75 -4.48
N ASN A 161 32.00 17.30 -3.40
CA ASN A 161 32.12 17.87 -2.06
C ASN A 161 31.65 16.86 -0.98
N ALA A 162 31.62 17.25 0.29
CA ALA A 162 31.19 16.42 1.40
C ALA A 162 29.69 16.02 1.27
N ASP A 163 28.84 16.95 0.85
CA ASP A 163 27.40 16.71 0.68
C ASP A 163 27.16 15.67 -0.41
N TRP A 164 27.92 15.73 -1.49
CA TRP A 164 27.84 14.70 -2.55
C TRP A 164 28.18 13.31 -2.02
N ILE A 165 29.18 13.19 -1.13
CA ILE A 165 29.55 11.90 -0.55
C ILE A 165 28.38 11.32 0.28
N ILE A 166 27.75 12.16 1.11
CA ILE A 166 26.61 11.76 1.95
C ILE A 166 25.41 11.36 1.05
N ALA A 167 25.08 12.19 0.05
CA ALA A 167 24.02 11.95 -0.88
C ALA A 167 24.23 10.66 -1.70
N ASN A 168 25.50 10.39 -2.11
CA ASN A 168 25.84 9.15 -2.82
C ASN A 168 25.71 7.90 -1.93
N GLU A 169 26.06 7.98 -0.63
CA GLU A 169 25.80 6.88 0.30
C GLU A 169 24.28 6.63 0.47
N TYR A 170 23.48 7.70 0.51
CA TYR A 170 22.02 7.57 0.51
C TYR A 170 21.49 6.96 -0.80
N PHE A 171 21.98 7.42 -1.95
CA PHE A 171 21.62 6.84 -3.25
C PHE A 171 21.89 5.33 -3.27
N LYS A 172 23.04 4.87 -2.81
CA LYS A 172 23.36 3.44 -2.69
C LYS A 172 22.38 2.69 -1.78
N ALA A 173 21.94 3.31 -0.68
CA ALA A 173 20.99 2.70 0.23
C ALA A 173 19.62 2.47 -0.44
N ILE A 174 19.06 3.50 -1.11
CA ILE A 174 17.79 3.36 -1.82
C ILE A 174 17.90 2.46 -3.07
N GLN A 175 19.04 2.47 -3.75
CA GLN A 175 19.33 1.57 -4.88
C GLN A 175 19.33 0.11 -4.41
N GLN A 176 19.96 -0.19 -3.28
CA GLN A 176 19.97 -1.54 -2.71
C GLN A 176 18.55 -1.98 -2.32
N MET A 177 17.78 -1.11 -1.66
CA MET A 177 16.39 -1.38 -1.29
C MET A 177 15.54 -1.69 -2.54
N THR A 178 15.65 -0.89 -3.57
CA THR A 178 14.92 -1.06 -4.84
C THR A 178 15.33 -2.36 -5.53
N LYS A 179 16.63 -2.66 -5.59
CA LYS A 179 17.16 -3.89 -6.19
C LYS A 179 16.62 -5.14 -5.47
N VAL A 180 16.64 -5.16 -4.14
CA VAL A 180 16.12 -6.31 -3.36
C VAL A 180 14.62 -6.49 -3.59
N THR A 181 13.85 -5.40 -3.66
CA THR A 181 12.42 -5.46 -3.97
C THR A 181 12.14 -6.03 -5.35
N GLU A 182 12.88 -5.60 -6.36
CA GLU A 182 12.76 -6.12 -7.74
C GLU A 182 13.18 -7.59 -7.83
N THR A 183 14.27 -7.98 -7.16
CA THR A 183 14.72 -9.39 -7.09
C THR A 183 13.64 -10.27 -6.44
N PHE A 184 13.05 -9.79 -5.33
CA PHE A 184 11.95 -10.49 -4.68
C PHE A 184 10.76 -10.70 -5.62
N LEU A 185 10.31 -9.66 -6.33
CA LEU A 185 9.17 -9.79 -7.26
C LEU A 185 9.45 -10.73 -8.44
N SER A 186 10.67 -10.74 -8.92
CA SER A 186 11.05 -11.60 -10.05
C SER A 186 11.00 -13.09 -9.70
N ALA A 187 11.26 -13.45 -8.44
CA ALA A 187 11.30 -14.83 -7.97
C ALA A 187 10.83 -14.98 -6.50
N PRO A 188 9.55 -14.67 -6.18
CA PRO A 188 9.05 -14.66 -4.80
C PRO A 188 9.20 -16.01 -4.09
N ALA A 189 9.14 -17.12 -4.83
CA ALA A 189 9.30 -18.47 -4.28
C ALA A 189 10.67 -18.71 -3.65
N ASN A 190 11.70 -17.95 -4.04
CA ASN A 190 13.03 -18.03 -3.46
C ASN A 190 13.14 -17.32 -2.09
N PHE A 191 12.12 -16.57 -1.71
CA PHE A 191 12.05 -15.78 -0.48
C PHE A 191 10.98 -16.34 0.48
N ARG A 192 11.04 -17.62 0.72
CA ARG A 192 10.04 -18.34 1.51
C ARG A 192 9.81 -17.73 2.90
N ARG A 193 10.88 -17.24 3.53
CA ARG A 193 10.84 -16.64 4.87
C ARG A 193 9.99 -15.37 4.95
N VAL A 194 9.97 -14.57 3.91
CA VAL A 194 9.12 -13.38 3.81
C VAL A 194 7.65 -13.71 4.12
N PHE A 195 7.17 -14.87 3.68
CA PHE A 195 5.79 -15.29 3.84
C PHE A 195 5.52 -16.09 5.13
N GLU A 196 6.54 -16.71 5.71
CA GLU A 196 6.38 -17.60 6.87
C GLU A 196 6.44 -16.86 8.21
N ASP A 197 7.29 -15.84 8.31
CA ASP A 197 7.61 -15.23 9.60
C ASP A 197 6.72 -14.06 10.00
N GLY A 198 6.04 -13.42 9.03
CA GLY A 198 5.15 -12.29 9.34
C GLY A 198 5.83 -11.24 10.23
N ASN A 199 5.07 -10.62 11.11
CA ASN A 199 5.55 -9.58 12.02
C ASN A 199 6.08 -10.14 13.36
N LYS A 200 6.82 -11.24 13.34
CA LYS A 200 7.50 -11.74 14.54
C LYS A 200 8.64 -10.78 14.89
N GLY A 201 8.80 -10.47 16.18
CA GLY A 201 9.89 -9.63 16.66
C GLY A 201 11.27 -10.18 16.26
N MET A 202 12.25 -9.30 16.07
CA MET A 202 13.61 -9.64 15.61
C MET A 202 14.25 -10.82 16.37
N GLU A 203 14.13 -10.86 17.71
CA GLU A 203 14.66 -11.98 18.51
C GLU A 203 14.03 -13.32 18.14
N THR A 204 12.73 -13.35 17.87
CA THR A 204 12.02 -14.58 17.48
C THR A 204 12.37 -14.99 16.05
N LYS A 205 12.63 -14.01 15.18
CA LYS A 205 13.07 -14.25 13.80
C LYS A 205 14.45 -14.89 13.77
N PHE A 206 15.43 -14.32 14.49
CA PHE A 206 16.80 -14.86 14.50
C PHE A 206 16.88 -16.27 15.13
N LYS A 207 16.10 -16.56 16.15
CA LYS A 207 15.98 -17.94 16.68
C LYS A 207 15.41 -18.93 15.66
N GLY A 208 14.49 -18.48 14.79
CA GLY A 208 13.94 -19.30 13.72
C GLY A 208 14.91 -19.54 12.55
N TYR A 209 15.99 -18.75 12.48
CA TYR A 209 17.03 -18.84 11.44
C TYR A 209 18.27 -19.63 11.87
N GLU A 210 18.36 -20.02 13.15
CA GLU A 210 19.47 -20.86 13.61
C GLU A 210 19.55 -22.16 12.78
N GLY A 211 20.70 -22.35 12.12
CA GLY A 211 20.95 -23.51 11.26
C GLY A 211 20.43 -23.41 9.81
N GLN A 212 19.96 -22.26 9.35
CA GLN A 212 19.52 -22.05 7.97
C GLN A 212 20.40 -21.01 7.29
N THR A 213 20.82 -21.30 6.06
CA THR A 213 21.56 -20.35 5.23
C THR A 213 20.56 -19.44 4.52
N LEU A 214 20.49 -18.16 4.92
CA LEU A 214 19.77 -17.12 4.19
C LEU A 214 20.68 -16.58 3.10
N ASN A 215 20.12 -16.24 1.96
CA ASN A 215 20.85 -15.44 0.98
C ASN A 215 20.95 -13.97 1.41
N ASP A 216 21.80 -13.19 0.75
CA ASP A 216 22.07 -11.80 1.12
C ASP A 216 20.79 -10.94 1.08
N ASP A 217 19.89 -11.16 0.13
CA ASP A 217 18.64 -10.42 -0.03
C ASP A 217 17.63 -10.79 1.08
N GLU A 218 17.53 -12.07 1.46
CA GLU A 218 16.71 -12.49 2.60
C GLU A 218 17.24 -11.91 3.91
N MET A 219 18.55 -11.89 4.10
CA MET A 219 19.20 -11.23 5.24
C MET A 219 18.93 -9.74 5.25
N TYR A 220 18.96 -9.08 4.10
CA TYR A 220 18.61 -7.66 3.96
C TYR A 220 17.17 -7.39 4.41
N ILE A 221 16.21 -8.18 3.92
CA ILE A 221 14.80 -8.06 4.28
C ILE A 221 14.58 -8.29 5.78
N ALA A 222 15.13 -9.41 6.31
CA ALA A 222 14.93 -9.81 7.70
C ALA A 222 15.55 -8.81 8.69
N SER A 223 16.77 -8.33 8.44
CA SER A 223 17.46 -7.41 9.33
C SER A 223 16.79 -6.04 9.44
N ARG A 224 15.94 -5.67 8.46
CA ARG A 224 15.21 -4.39 8.41
C ARG A 224 13.72 -4.52 8.70
N GLY A 225 13.21 -5.74 8.90
CA GLY A 225 11.79 -5.99 9.12
C GLY A 225 10.92 -5.58 7.93
N LEU A 226 11.38 -5.87 6.70
CA LEU A 226 10.69 -5.52 5.46
C LEU A 226 9.74 -6.61 4.96
N GLU A 227 9.54 -7.71 5.70
CA GLU A 227 8.76 -8.86 5.24
C GLU A 227 7.32 -8.48 4.88
N THR A 228 6.67 -7.66 5.73
CA THR A 228 5.30 -7.21 5.45
C THR A 228 5.24 -6.32 4.21
N LEU A 229 6.24 -5.46 4.01
CA LEU A 229 6.36 -4.64 2.81
C LEU A 229 6.50 -5.53 1.56
N MET A 230 7.35 -6.55 1.60
CA MET A 230 7.54 -7.48 0.48
C MET A 230 6.26 -8.26 0.18
N GLN A 231 5.54 -8.73 1.21
CA GLN A 231 4.24 -9.37 1.05
C GLN A 231 3.24 -8.42 0.39
N LYS A 232 3.16 -7.17 0.84
CA LYS A 232 2.29 -6.14 0.24
C LYS A 232 2.65 -5.90 -1.22
N TYR A 233 3.94 -5.82 -1.54
CA TYR A 233 4.41 -5.61 -2.90
C TYR A 233 3.98 -6.75 -3.83
N TYR A 234 4.14 -8.00 -3.40
CA TYR A 234 3.67 -9.17 -4.14
C TYR A 234 2.15 -9.16 -4.35
N LEU A 235 1.38 -8.91 -3.29
CA LEU A 235 -0.07 -8.86 -3.38
C LEU A 235 -0.56 -7.70 -4.24
N PHE A 236 0.13 -6.55 -4.18
CA PHE A 236 -0.16 -5.38 -5.01
C PHE A 236 0.03 -5.69 -6.50
N ASP A 237 1.15 -6.33 -6.86
CA ASP A 237 1.45 -6.73 -8.23
C ASP A 237 0.42 -7.74 -8.77
N VAL A 238 0.02 -8.71 -7.93
CA VAL A 238 -0.99 -9.72 -8.30
C VAL A 238 -2.39 -9.09 -8.44
N ILE A 239 -2.82 -8.26 -7.48
CA ILE A 239 -4.17 -7.66 -7.51
C ILE A 239 -4.35 -6.74 -8.70
N LYS A 240 -3.30 -6.00 -9.06
CA LYS A 240 -3.31 -5.11 -10.22
C LYS A 240 -3.57 -5.90 -11.51
N GLU A 241 -2.87 -6.99 -11.75
CA GLU A 241 -3.09 -7.87 -12.90
C GLU A 241 -4.52 -8.45 -12.91
N VAL A 242 -5.00 -8.93 -11.76
CA VAL A 242 -6.35 -9.49 -11.65
C VAL A 242 -7.42 -8.45 -12.01
N VAL A 243 -7.27 -7.21 -11.53
CA VAL A 243 -8.23 -6.13 -11.83
C VAL A 243 -8.21 -5.76 -13.30
N GLU A 244 -7.00 -5.62 -13.88
CA GLU A 244 -6.83 -5.31 -15.31
C GLU A 244 -7.43 -6.40 -16.20
N GLU A 245 -7.23 -7.68 -15.89
CA GLU A 245 -7.74 -8.79 -16.68
C GLU A 245 -9.24 -9.04 -16.50
N LEU A 246 -9.78 -8.88 -15.28
CA LEU A 246 -11.23 -9.05 -15.06
C LEU A 246 -12.01 -7.90 -15.68
N ASN A 247 -11.52 -6.67 -15.55
CA ASN A 247 -12.19 -5.44 -16.03
C ASN A 247 -13.70 -5.41 -15.75
N ASP A 248 -14.12 -5.90 -14.58
CA ASP A 248 -15.53 -6.07 -14.21
C ASP A 248 -16.06 -4.82 -13.50
N PRO A 249 -17.07 -4.12 -14.05
CA PRO A 249 -17.60 -2.87 -13.49
C PRO A 249 -18.22 -3.02 -12.09
N ARG A 250 -18.50 -4.24 -11.65
CA ARG A 250 -19.00 -4.54 -10.30
C ARG A 250 -17.92 -4.44 -9.23
N ILE A 251 -16.64 -4.47 -9.63
CA ILE A 251 -15.49 -4.19 -8.75
C ILE A 251 -15.31 -2.68 -8.72
N LYS A 252 -15.64 -2.05 -7.61
CA LYS A 252 -15.59 -0.58 -7.46
C LYS A 252 -14.23 -0.07 -6.99
N SER A 253 -13.56 -0.85 -6.17
CA SER A 253 -12.19 -0.55 -5.71
C SER A 253 -11.52 -1.80 -5.18
N TRP A 254 -10.23 -1.68 -4.94
CA TRP A 254 -9.41 -2.70 -4.31
C TRP A 254 -8.41 -2.06 -3.35
N HIS A 255 -7.83 -2.85 -2.48
CA HIS A 255 -6.76 -2.41 -1.58
C HIS A 255 -5.75 -3.51 -1.35
N VAL A 256 -4.54 -3.10 -1.02
CA VAL A 256 -3.55 -3.91 -0.32
C VAL A 256 -3.16 -3.14 0.93
N ASP A 257 -3.24 -3.81 2.08
CA ASP A 257 -3.01 -3.18 3.37
C ASP A 257 -2.30 -4.16 4.31
N GLU A 258 -2.19 -3.83 5.57
CA GLU A 258 -1.70 -4.77 6.57
C GLU A 258 -2.67 -4.88 7.75
N SER A 259 -2.80 -6.09 8.25
CA SER A 259 -3.56 -6.37 9.45
C SER A 259 -2.80 -7.34 10.33
N ARG A 260 -2.50 -6.92 11.55
CA ARG A 260 -1.76 -7.72 12.55
C ARG A 260 -0.40 -8.21 12.03
N GLY A 261 0.30 -7.36 11.30
CA GLY A 261 1.63 -7.64 10.77
C GLY A 261 1.69 -8.60 9.58
N ASN A 262 0.54 -8.92 8.98
CA ASN A 262 0.46 -9.64 7.72
C ASN A 262 -0.18 -8.78 6.67
N ALA A 263 0.34 -8.83 5.45
CA ALA A 263 -0.30 -8.18 4.34
C ALA A 263 -1.65 -8.83 4.03
N ASP A 264 -2.62 -8.01 3.67
CA ASP A 264 -3.92 -8.43 3.17
C ASP A 264 -4.28 -7.64 1.91
N MET A 265 -5.14 -8.22 1.11
CA MET A 265 -5.71 -7.56 -0.06
C MET A 265 -7.21 -7.80 -0.13
N GLY A 266 -7.93 -6.89 -0.76
CA GLY A 266 -9.35 -7.03 -0.91
C GLY A 266 -9.92 -6.32 -2.13
N PHE A 267 -11.06 -6.85 -2.60
CA PHE A 267 -11.87 -6.26 -3.66
C PHE A 267 -13.20 -5.82 -3.07
N HIS A 268 -13.58 -4.59 -3.34
CA HIS A 268 -14.82 -4.00 -2.90
C HIS A 268 -15.82 -3.98 -4.05
N PHE A 269 -17.01 -4.47 -3.77
CA PHE A 269 -18.07 -4.53 -4.76
C PHE A 269 -19.04 -3.36 -4.59
N GLU A 270 -19.89 -3.19 -5.59
CA GLU A 270 -20.97 -2.21 -5.52
C GLU A 270 -21.87 -2.41 -4.28
N ASN A 271 -22.20 -1.31 -3.59
CA ASN A 271 -23.07 -1.35 -2.42
C ASN A 271 -24.49 -1.78 -2.79
N TYR A 272 -25.17 -2.42 -1.84
CA TYR A 272 -26.58 -2.80 -1.97
C TYR A 272 -27.45 -1.88 -1.13
N PHE A 273 -28.41 -1.20 -1.74
CA PHE A 273 -29.30 -0.20 -1.15
C PHE A 273 -30.73 -0.74 -0.92
N GLY A 274 -30.86 -1.96 -0.47
CA GLY A 274 -32.17 -2.62 -0.33
C GLY A 274 -32.93 -2.32 0.96
N ARG A 275 -32.35 -1.57 1.90
CA ARG A 275 -33.02 -1.18 3.15
C ARG A 275 -33.66 0.20 3.02
N LYS A 276 -34.91 0.34 3.48
CA LYS A 276 -35.59 1.64 3.54
C LYS A 276 -34.81 2.61 4.44
N ASN A 277 -34.61 3.85 3.98
CA ASN A 277 -33.91 4.91 4.68
C ASN A 277 -32.41 4.64 4.90
N ASP A 278 -31.77 3.87 4.05
CA ASP A 278 -30.33 3.62 4.08
C ASP A 278 -29.60 4.39 2.96
N ASP A 279 -29.01 5.53 3.33
CA ASP A 279 -28.28 6.38 2.37
C ASP A 279 -26.90 5.83 1.99
N HIS A 280 -26.43 4.76 2.66
CA HIS A 280 -25.06 4.25 2.52
C HIS A 280 -24.96 2.85 1.92
N GLY A 281 -26.05 2.07 1.99
CA GLY A 281 -26.10 0.69 1.52
C GLY A 281 -25.25 -0.29 2.32
N ASP A 282 -25.46 -1.57 2.04
CA ASP A 282 -24.62 -2.65 2.59
C ASP A 282 -23.44 -2.91 1.67
N HIS A 283 -22.25 -2.87 2.23
CA HIS A 283 -20.98 -3.01 1.53
C HIS A 283 -20.55 -4.47 1.45
N PHE A 284 -20.27 -4.95 0.25
CA PHE A 284 -19.74 -6.30 0.02
C PHE A 284 -18.27 -6.26 -0.37
N ASP A 285 -17.51 -7.17 0.20
CA ASP A 285 -16.09 -7.34 -0.12
C ASP A 285 -15.65 -8.80 -0.13
N ILE A 286 -14.56 -9.10 -0.83
CA ILE A 286 -13.77 -10.30 -0.62
C ILE A 286 -12.35 -9.88 -0.25
N ALA A 287 -11.83 -10.40 0.85
CA ALA A 287 -10.47 -10.19 1.30
C ALA A 287 -9.69 -11.50 1.32
N PHE A 288 -8.39 -11.41 1.09
CA PHE A 288 -7.43 -12.51 1.21
C PHE A 288 -6.35 -12.14 2.20
N GLN A 289 -6.11 -12.98 3.18
CA GLN A 289 -5.06 -12.82 4.18
C GLN A 289 -4.51 -14.19 4.60
N ALA A 290 -3.20 -14.36 4.57
CA ALA A 290 -2.51 -15.57 5.05
C ALA A 290 -3.16 -16.88 4.56
N GLY A 291 -3.47 -16.97 3.27
CA GLY A 291 -4.05 -18.18 2.66
C GLY A 291 -5.55 -18.38 2.89
N THR A 292 -6.26 -17.39 3.43
CA THR A 292 -7.69 -17.46 3.72
C THR A 292 -8.46 -16.38 2.99
N PHE A 293 -9.51 -16.78 2.26
CA PHE A 293 -10.50 -15.87 1.69
C PHE A 293 -11.62 -15.57 2.69
N LYS A 294 -12.10 -14.33 2.69
CA LYS A 294 -13.21 -13.85 3.52
C LYS A 294 -14.17 -13.07 2.65
N PHE A 295 -15.28 -13.69 2.25
CA PHE A 295 -16.38 -12.96 1.61
C PHE A 295 -17.28 -12.37 2.69
N ALA A 296 -17.52 -11.07 2.65
CA ALA A 296 -18.20 -10.37 3.72
C ALA A 296 -19.28 -9.40 3.21
N VAL A 297 -20.25 -9.13 4.08
CA VAL A 297 -21.11 -7.96 4.02
C VAL A 297 -20.87 -7.14 5.28
N SER A 298 -20.82 -5.82 5.13
CA SER A 298 -20.63 -4.90 6.24
C SER A 298 -21.50 -3.67 6.08
N TYR A 299 -21.98 -3.17 7.22
CA TYR A 299 -22.63 -1.88 7.31
C TYR A 299 -21.56 -0.84 7.62
N MET A 300 -21.36 0.13 6.72
CA MET A 300 -20.31 1.13 6.90
C MET A 300 -20.78 2.26 7.83
N TYR A 301 -20.03 2.41 8.91
CA TYR A 301 -20.19 3.46 9.89
C TYR A 301 -19.50 4.74 9.45
N TRP A 302 -20.23 5.74 9.00
CA TRP A 302 -19.65 7.06 8.74
C TRP A 302 -20.21 8.17 9.61
N LYS A 303 -21.29 7.89 10.40
CA LYS A 303 -21.86 8.88 11.31
C LYS A 303 -22.10 8.31 12.70
N PRO A 304 -21.88 9.09 13.79
CA PRO A 304 -22.16 8.69 15.17
C PRO A 304 -23.61 8.26 15.41
N GLU A 305 -24.55 8.85 14.68
CA GLU A 305 -26.00 8.59 14.79
C GLU A 305 -26.39 7.17 14.35
N THR A 306 -25.59 6.53 13.47
CA THR A 306 -25.83 5.16 13.00
C THR A 306 -25.26 4.09 13.94
N SER A 307 -24.67 4.49 15.06
CA SER A 307 -24.14 3.57 16.08
C SER A 307 -25.23 2.90 16.93
N GLN A 308 -26.51 3.19 16.67
CA GLN A 308 -27.63 2.65 17.44
C GLN A 308 -27.68 1.14 17.34
N GLU A 309 -27.85 0.48 18.47
CA GLU A 309 -27.93 -0.98 18.58
C GLU A 309 -29.11 -1.58 17.77
N SER A 310 -30.16 -0.78 17.53
CA SER A 310 -31.29 -1.14 16.66
C SER A 310 -30.88 -1.36 15.21
N VAL A 311 -30.02 -0.49 14.67
CA VAL A 311 -29.51 -0.61 13.29
C VAL A 311 -28.63 -1.83 13.14
N LYS A 312 -27.76 -2.11 14.11
CA LYS A 312 -26.94 -3.31 14.14
C LYS A 312 -27.75 -4.58 14.23
N ARG A 313 -28.84 -4.54 15.00
CA ARG A 313 -29.78 -5.68 15.12
C ARG A 313 -30.47 -5.93 13.77
N SER A 314 -31.03 -4.91 13.16
CA SER A 314 -31.69 -5.02 11.84
C SER A 314 -30.75 -5.56 10.76
N PHE A 315 -29.51 -5.06 10.70
CA PHE A 315 -28.48 -5.57 9.79
C PHE A 315 -28.25 -7.07 9.99
N ARG A 316 -28.09 -7.53 11.23
CA ARG A 316 -27.87 -8.96 11.52
C ARG A 316 -29.08 -9.81 11.18
N GLU A 317 -30.27 -9.40 11.62
CA GLU A 317 -31.51 -10.11 11.32
C GLU A 317 -31.73 -10.25 9.82
N GLY A 318 -31.24 -9.29 9.03
CA GLY A 318 -31.22 -9.35 7.58
C GLY A 318 -30.29 -10.42 7.05
N TRP A 319 -29.02 -10.42 7.44
CA TRP A 319 -27.95 -11.12 6.75
C TRP A 319 -27.48 -12.44 7.39
N GLU A 320 -27.70 -12.68 8.70
CA GLU A 320 -27.10 -13.82 9.41
C GLU A 320 -27.51 -15.19 8.87
N ASP A 321 -28.80 -15.40 8.59
CA ASP A 321 -29.31 -16.65 8.04
C ASP A 321 -28.82 -16.88 6.61
N ILE A 322 -28.73 -15.80 5.83
CA ILE A 322 -28.25 -15.81 4.45
C ILE A 322 -26.79 -16.25 4.41
N PHE A 323 -25.93 -15.66 5.26
CA PHE A 323 -24.53 -16.07 5.33
C PHE A 323 -24.35 -17.48 5.93
N SER A 324 -25.27 -17.92 6.77
CA SER A 324 -25.32 -19.32 7.22
C SER A 324 -25.65 -20.29 6.10
N ALA A 325 -26.57 -19.93 5.20
CA ALA A 325 -26.90 -20.70 4.01
C ALA A 325 -25.73 -20.71 3.01
N LEU A 326 -25.11 -19.56 2.74
CA LEU A 326 -23.92 -19.44 1.88
C LEU A 326 -22.76 -20.30 2.43
N LYS A 327 -22.50 -20.28 3.76
CA LYS A 327 -21.50 -21.14 4.37
C LYS A 327 -21.71 -22.61 4.02
N LYS A 328 -22.93 -23.09 4.14
CA LYS A 328 -23.29 -24.51 3.86
C LYS A 328 -23.10 -24.83 2.39
N GLU A 329 -23.63 -24.02 1.51
CA GLU A 329 -23.63 -24.25 0.06
C GLU A 329 -22.21 -24.19 -0.54
N TYR A 330 -21.44 -23.16 -0.19
CA TYR A 330 -20.07 -22.97 -0.69
C TYR A 330 -19.03 -23.69 0.16
N LYS A 331 -19.45 -24.55 1.09
CA LYS A 331 -18.59 -25.38 1.99
C LYS A 331 -17.52 -24.52 2.72
N CYS A 332 -17.89 -23.31 3.15
CA CYS A 332 -16.98 -22.45 3.90
C CYS A 332 -16.72 -23.02 5.30
N THR A 333 -15.50 -22.81 5.81
CA THR A 333 -15.05 -23.41 7.09
C THR A 333 -15.71 -22.75 8.29
N GLN A 334 -15.89 -21.42 8.27
CA GLN A 334 -16.44 -20.68 9.41
C GLN A 334 -17.22 -19.44 9.00
N ILE A 335 -18.06 -18.96 9.95
CA ILE A 335 -18.65 -17.62 9.90
C ILE A 335 -17.91 -16.76 10.91
N ASN A 336 -17.42 -15.61 10.46
CA ASN A 336 -16.82 -14.60 11.32
C ASN A 336 -17.81 -13.44 11.51
N ARG A 337 -18.11 -13.11 12.77
CA ARG A 337 -18.92 -11.97 13.16
C ARG A 337 -18.01 -10.92 13.73
N GLY A 338 -17.86 -9.80 13.05
CA GLY A 338 -17.03 -8.69 13.51
C GLY A 338 -17.36 -8.29 14.96
N LYS A 339 -16.36 -7.88 15.73
CA LYS A 339 -16.55 -7.46 17.15
C LYS A 339 -17.59 -6.36 17.30
N SER A 340 -17.65 -5.43 16.35
CA SER A 340 -18.65 -4.34 16.30
C SER A 340 -20.04 -4.78 15.90
N ARG A 341 -20.21 -6.06 15.54
CA ARG A 341 -21.48 -6.64 15.05
C ARG A 341 -22.03 -5.98 13.77
N SER A 342 -21.20 -5.24 13.06
CA SER A 342 -21.52 -4.54 11.81
C SER A 342 -20.94 -5.24 10.57
N ARG A 343 -20.38 -6.45 10.74
CA ARG A 343 -19.82 -7.25 9.64
C ARG A 343 -20.10 -8.72 9.85
N ILE A 344 -20.48 -9.40 8.79
CA ILE A 344 -20.64 -10.86 8.73
C ILE A 344 -19.80 -11.36 7.56
N ALA A 345 -18.99 -12.38 7.78
CA ALA A 345 -18.15 -12.97 6.74
C ALA A 345 -18.20 -14.49 6.79
N VAL A 346 -18.18 -15.13 5.62
CA VAL A 346 -17.84 -16.54 5.47
C VAL A 346 -16.37 -16.66 5.08
N CYS A 347 -15.67 -17.58 5.73
CA CYS A 347 -14.24 -17.78 5.53
C CYS A 347 -13.97 -19.19 4.99
N TYR A 348 -13.03 -19.29 4.06
CA TYR A 348 -12.56 -20.54 3.50
C TYR A 348 -11.08 -20.44 3.10
N PRO A 349 -10.31 -21.52 3.26
CA PRO A 349 -8.92 -21.52 2.84
C PRO A 349 -8.81 -21.51 1.32
N ILE A 350 -7.71 -21.01 0.80
CA ILE A 350 -7.37 -21.18 -0.60
C ILE A 350 -7.35 -22.67 -0.93
N CYS A 351 -8.05 -23.07 -1.98
CA CYS A 351 -8.08 -24.47 -2.40
C CYS A 351 -6.85 -24.75 -3.25
N ILE A 352 -5.80 -25.29 -2.62
CA ILE A 352 -4.60 -25.79 -3.29
C ILE A 352 -4.73 -27.32 -3.42
N GLU A 353 -4.20 -27.86 -4.50
CA GLU A 353 -4.21 -29.29 -4.77
C GLU A 353 -3.82 -30.10 -3.52
N LYS A 354 -4.67 -31.05 -3.16
CA LYS A 354 -4.43 -31.95 -2.04
C LYS A 354 -3.91 -33.27 -2.59
N GLU A 355 -2.67 -33.61 -2.31
CA GLU A 355 -2.22 -34.97 -2.43
C GLU A 355 -2.56 -35.72 -1.12
N GLU A 356 -3.25 -36.84 -1.23
CA GLU A 356 -3.68 -37.68 -0.11
C GLU A 356 -4.41 -36.96 1.03
N GLY A 357 -5.19 -35.91 0.69
CA GLY A 357 -5.97 -35.17 1.68
C GLY A 357 -5.18 -34.12 2.50
N LYS A 358 -3.86 -33.99 2.31
CA LYS A 358 -3.02 -32.98 2.95
C LYS A 358 -2.76 -31.81 1.99
N VAL A 359 -2.76 -30.59 2.51
CA VAL A 359 -2.32 -29.40 1.76
C VAL A 359 -0.82 -29.52 1.54
N THR A 360 -0.41 -29.75 0.30
CA THR A 360 1.00 -30.02 -0.05
C THR A 360 1.80 -28.77 -0.31
N LYS A 361 1.13 -27.65 -0.67
CA LYS A 361 1.79 -26.36 -0.95
C LYS A 361 1.09 -25.23 -0.23
N LYS A 362 1.88 -24.28 0.28
CA LYS A 362 1.37 -23.00 0.77
C LYS A 362 1.06 -22.08 -0.42
N TRP A 363 0.18 -21.11 -0.23
CA TRP A 363 -0.28 -20.21 -1.32
C TRP A 363 0.88 -19.46 -2.00
N HIS A 364 1.91 -19.06 -1.25
CA HIS A 364 3.09 -18.37 -1.74
C HIS A 364 4.13 -19.28 -2.43
N GLU A 365 3.96 -20.59 -2.33
CA GLU A 365 4.75 -21.57 -3.07
C GLU A 365 4.17 -21.87 -4.46
N LEU A 366 2.98 -21.32 -4.76
CA LEU A 366 2.37 -21.43 -6.07
C LEU A 366 3.12 -20.57 -7.09
N PRO A 367 3.26 -21.03 -8.35
CA PRO A 367 3.66 -20.15 -9.42
C PRO A 367 2.75 -18.92 -9.47
N ARG A 368 3.31 -17.72 -9.67
CA ARG A 368 2.57 -16.46 -9.65
C ARG A 368 1.30 -16.50 -10.52
N GLN A 369 1.41 -16.98 -11.76
CA GLN A 369 0.27 -17.09 -12.69
C GLN A 369 -0.83 -18.05 -12.19
N LYS A 370 -0.46 -19.10 -11.47
CA LYS A 370 -1.44 -20.00 -10.84
C LYS A 370 -2.19 -19.27 -9.72
N PHE A 371 -1.50 -18.47 -8.93
CA PHE A 371 -2.13 -17.67 -7.88
C PHE A 371 -3.06 -16.59 -8.46
N VAL A 372 -2.63 -15.87 -9.50
CA VAL A 372 -3.48 -14.93 -10.27
C VAL A 372 -4.76 -15.62 -10.76
N SER A 373 -4.62 -16.79 -11.39
CA SER A 373 -5.77 -17.56 -11.89
C SER A 373 -6.75 -17.97 -10.78
N ILE A 374 -6.23 -18.44 -9.64
CA ILE A 374 -7.07 -18.78 -8.48
C ILE A 374 -7.77 -17.53 -7.97
N LEU A 375 -7.07 -16.42 -7.81
CA LEU A 375 -7.64 -15.18 -7.31
C LEU A 375 -8.76 -14.66 -8.20
N LYS A 376 -8.58 -14.70 -9.52
CA LYS A 376 -9.65 -14.36 -10.50
C LYS A 376 -10.88 -15.22 -10.29
N SER A 377 -10.72 -16.55 -10.18
CA SER A 377 -11.80 -17.47 -9.92
C SER A 377 -12.53 -17.16 -8.62
N GLU A 378 -11.80 -16.82 -7.56
CA GLU A 378 -12.40 -16.51 -6.25
C GLU A 378 -13.12 -15.16 -6.23
N VAL A 379 -12.64 -14.16 -6.97
CA VAL A 379 -13.35 -12.88 -7.16
C VAL A 379 -14.66 -13.09 -7.91
N MET A 380 -14.66 -13.88 -8.98
CA MET A 380 -15.88 -14.21 -9.74
C MET A 380 -16.88 -14.99 -8.88
N LYS A 381 -16.43 -15.96 -8.10
CA LYS A 381 -17.24 -16.69 -7.13
C LYS A 381 -17.82 -15.75 -6.06
N ALA A 382 -17.06 -14.79 -5.58
CA ALA A 382 -17.56 -13.80 -4.61
C ALA A 382 -18.65 -12.90 -5.22
N LEU A 383 -18.54 -12.52 -6.49
CA LEU A 383 -19.59 -11.79 -7.22
C LEU A 383 -20.86 -12.62 -7.38
N GLU A 384 -20.74 -13.92 -7.59
CA GLU A 384 -21.87 -14.86 -7.61
C GLU A 384 -22.53 -14.97 -6.23
N MET A 385 -21.72 -15.16 -5.17
CA MET A 385 -22.20 -15.19 -3.79
C MET A 385 -22.93 -13.91 -3.42
N ARG A 386 -22.42 -12.73 -3.84
CA ARG A 386 -23.08 -11.43 -3.64
C ARG A 386 -24.46 -11.40 -4.32
N SER A 387 -24.52 -11.76 -5.60
CA SER A 387 -25.79 -11.75 -6.36
C SER A 387 -26.83 -12.69 -5.74
N LYS A 388 -26.39 -13.84 -5.24
CA LYS A 388 -27.26 -14.79 -4.54
C LYS A 388 -27.71 -14.25 -3.17
N ALA A 389 -26.78 -13.70 -2.40
CA ALA A 389 -27.09 -13.10 -1.09
C ALA A 389 -28.17 -12.01 -1.22
N ILE A 390 -28.04 -11.13 -2.20
CA ILE A 390 -29.02 -10.06 -2.48
C ILE A 390 -30.40 -10.65 -2.81
N ARG A 391 -30.48 -11.63 -3.70
CA ARG A 391 -31.77 -12.29 -4.04
C ARG A 391 -32.44 -12.89 -2.80
N MET A 392 -31.67 -13.64 -1.99
CA MET A 392 -32.21 -14.24 -0.75
C MET A 392 -32.68 -13.16 0.24
N TYR A 393 -32.00 -12.04 0.29
CA TYR A 393 -32.39 -10.91 1.13
C TYR A 393 -33.73 -10.29 0.66
N GLU A 394 -33.87 -10.04 -0.64
CA GLU A 394 -35.10 -9.49 -1.25
C GLU A 394 -36.29 -10.43 -1.05
N GLU A 395 -36.11 -11.75 -1.24
CA GLU A 395 -37.14 -12.75 -0.98
C GLU A 395 -37.56 -12.75 0.50
N LYS A 396 -36.58 -12.68 1.43
CA LYS A 396 -36.88 -12.64 2.85
C LYS A 396 -37.67 -11.39 3.25
N MET A 397 -37.36 -10.23 2.65
CA MET A 397 -38.07 -8.98 2.95
C MET A 397 -39.49 -8.97 2.38
N LYS A 398 -39.71 -9.52 1.17
CA LYS A 398 -41.05 -9.70 0.61
C LYS A 398 -41.93 -10.57 1.51
N THR A 399 -41.39 -11.63 2.11
CA THR A 399 -42.16 -12.53 3.00
C THR A 399 -42.47 -11.89 4.37
N LYS A 400 -41.73 -10.91 4.78
CA LYS A 400 -41.97 -10.15 6.05
C LYS A 400 -42.96 -8.99 5.86
N GLY A 401 -43.37 -8.67 4.63
CA GLY A 401 -44.29 -7.56 4.34
C GLY A 401 -43.64 -6.17 4.47
N GLU A 402 -42.32 -6.11 4.37
CA GLU A 402 -41.52 -4.86 4.41
C GLU A 402 -41.12 -4.34 3.02
#